data_7007ad880e4e2cd9dc4020aa921190ea
#
_entry.id   7007ad880e4e2cd9dc4020aa921190ea
#
_cell.length_a   1.000
_cell.length_b   1.000
_cell.length_c   1.000
_cell.angle_alpha   90.00
_cell.angle_beta   90.00
_cell.angle_gamma   90.00
#
_symmetry.space_group_name_H-M   'P 1'
#
loop_
_entity.id
_entity.type
_entity.pdbx_description
1 polymer ?
#
loop_
_entity_poly.entity_id
_entity_poly.type
_entity_poly.pdbx_seq_one_letter_code
_entity_poly.pdbx_strand_id
1 'polypeptide(L)'
;MESKPGGNTLELKAILVVDDDQQLASSLQWILADENFLVDIAFDGEEALTKVKAHEYNAVICDMKMPRMRGDEFYLKARDVRPSISDRFIFITGFATDPHITSFFNRHEVKYLVKPFAIEGLINCVKELFC
;
A
#
# COMPACT_ATOMS: atom_id res chain seq x y z
N MET A 1 -19.53 -8.93 22.69
CA MET A 1 -19.19 -8.37 22.66
C MET A 1 -19.31 -7.45 22.79
N GLU A 2 -19.43 -7.04 22.74
CA GLU A 2 -19.53 -6.20 22.79
C GLU A 2 -18.92 -5.24 22.58
N SER A 3 -19.07 -5.16 22.09
CA SER A 3 -18.41 -4.19 21.67
C SER A 3 -18.50 -3.20 22.46
N LYS A 4 -18.02 -2.57 22.57
CA LYS A 4 -18.01 -1.61 23.24
C LYS A 4 -18.33 -0.49 22.59
N PRO A 5 -18.77 0.37 23.12
CA PRO A 5 -19.12 1.59 22.60
C PRO A 5 -18.01 2.12 21.91
N GLY A 6 -18.22 2.67 20.92
CA GLY A 6 -17.17 3.15 20.26
C GLY A 6 -16.31 2.04 19.98
N GLY A 7 -16.75 0.92 20.29
CA GLY A 7 -15.96 -0.20 20.30
C GLY A 7 -15.29 -0.59 19.09
N ASN A 8 -15.14 0.25 18.26
CA ASN A 8 -14.36 0.05 17.08
C ASN A 8 -12.92 -0.15 17.32
N THR A 9 -12.51 -0.08 18.55
CA THR A 9 -11.16 -0.45 18.90
C THR A 9 -10.80 -1.85 18.45
N LEU A 10 -11.80 -2.71 18.23
CA LEU A 10 -11.53 -4.05 17.78
C LEU A 10 -11.49 -4.18 16.26
N GLU A 11 -11.79 -3.12 15.56
CA GLU A 11 -11.77 -3.13 14.13
C GLU A 11 -10.33 -3.04 13.62
N LEU A 12 -9.93 -3.98 12.80
CA LEU A 12 -8.59 -4.00 12.24
C LEU A 12 -8.54 -3.23 10.93
N LYS A 13 -7.43 -2.56 10.70
CA LYS A 13 -7.22 -1.86 9.43
C LYS A 13 -6.73 -2.85 8.39
N ALA A 14 -7.20 -2.68 7.16
CA ALA A 14 -6.86 -3.56 6.06
C ALA A 14 -5.82 -2.91 5.16
N ILE A 15 -4.78 -3.67 4.83
CA ILE A 15 -3.68 -3.20 3.99
C ILE A 15 -3.55 -4.12 2.79
N LEU A 16 -3.36 -3.54 1.61
CA LEU A 16 -3.05 -4.29 0.40
C LEU A 16 -1.58 -4.08 0.07
N VAL A 17 -0.83 -5.17 -0.06
CA VAL A 17 0.57 -5.14 -0.47
C VAL A 17 0.64 -5.57 -1.92
N VAL A 18 1.18 -4.73 -2.79
CA VAL A 18 1.27 -4.98 -4.22
C VAL A 18 2.75 -5.02 -4.61
N ASP A 19 3.25 -6.20 -4.91
CA ASP A 19 4.67 -6.39 -5.24
C ASP A 19 4.81 -7.72 -5.96
N ASP A 20 5.53 -7.73 -7.07
CA ASP A 20 5.78 -8.96 -7.82
C ASP A 20 6.87 -9.82 -7.18
N ASP A 21 7.61 -9.28 -6.22
CA ASP A 21 8.56 -10.05 -5.44
C ASP A 21 7.79 -10.78 -4.34
N GLN A 22 7.55 -12.07 -4.56
CA GLN A 22 6.69 -12.85 -3.68
C GLN A 22 7.28 -12.99 -2.28
N GLN A 23 8.61 -13.09 -2.17
CA GLN A 23 9.26 -13.19 -0.88
C GLN A 23 9.09 -11.90 -0.08
N LEU A 24 9.30 -10.76 -0.73
CA LEU A 24 9.14 -9.49 -0.05
C LEU A 24 7.69 -9.29 0.36
N ALA A 25 6.76 -9.56 -0.53
CA ALA A 25 5.33 -9.40 -0.23
C ALA A 25 4.92 -10.27 0.96
N SER A 26 5.37 -11.51 0.98
CA SER A 26 5.05 -12.42 2.09
C SER A 26 5.67 -11.96 3.40
N SER A 27 6.90 -11.46 3.33
CA SER A 27 7.56 -10.93 4.54
C SER A 27 6.81 -9.72 5.08
N LEU A 28 6.37 -8.83 4.20
CA LEU A 28 5.61 -7.66 4.62
C LEU A 28 4.27 -8.06 5.22
N GLN A 29 3.63 -9.08 4.64
CA GLN A 29 2.38 -9.58 5.20
C GLN A 29 2.58 -10.06 6.65
N TRP A 30 3.63 -10.83 6.89
CA TRP A 30 3.95 -11.34 8.22
C TRP A 30 4.18 -10.21 9.21
N ILE A 31 5.01 -9.25 8.80
CA ILE A 31 5.41 -8.15 9.67
C ILE A 31 4.20 -7.28 10.02
N LEU A 32 3.38 -6.97 9.03
CA LEU A 32 2.21 -6.11 9.26
C LEU A 32 1.11 -6.84 10.01
N ALA A 33 0.95 -8.14 9.76
CA ALA A 33 -0.02 -8.92 10.52
C ALA A 33 0.36 -8.95 12.00
N ASP A 34 1.66 -8.99 12.29
CA ASP A 34 2.15 -8.95 13.67
C ASP A 34 1.85 -7.61 14.34
N GLU A 35 1.62 -6.55 13.55
CA GLU A 35 1.22 -5.24 14.05
C GLU A 35 -0.29 -5.09 14.08
N ASN A 36 -1.02 -6.20 13.96
CA ASN A 36 -2.47 -6.24 14.05
C ASN A 36 -3.19 -5.64 12.86
N PHE A 37 -2.59 -5.73 11.67
CA PHE A 37 -3.27 -5.35 10.44
C PHE A 37 -3.77 -6.58 9.71
N LEU A 38 -4.87 -6.43 8.98
CA LEU A 38 -5.32 -7.43 8.03
C LEU A 38 -4.62 -7.14 6.71
N VAL A 39 -3.95 -8.15 6.13
CA VAL A 39 -3.09 -7.90 4.99
C VAL A 39 -3.43 -8.84 3.84
N ASP A 40 -3.78 -8.25 2.70
CA ASP A 40 -3.93 -8.97 1.44
C ASP A 40 -2.71 -8.70 0.57
N ILE A 41 -2.40 -9.63 -0.32
CA ILE A 41 -1.29 -9.51 -1.24
C ILE A 41 -1.80 -9.59 -2.67
N ALA A 42 -1.26 -8.75 -3.54
CA ALA A 42 -1.42 -8.88 -4.98
C ALA A 42 -0.04 -8.86 -5.61
N PHE A 43 0.20 -9.73 -6.57
CA PHE A 43 1.52 -9.87 -7.17
C PHE A 43 1.69 -9.08 -8.46
N ASP A 44 0.64 -8.41 -8.92
CA ASP A 44 0.72 -7.51 -10.07
C ASP A 44 -0.42 -6.50 -9.98
N GLY A 45 -0.36 -5.51 -10.89
CA GLY A 45 -1.32 -4.42 -10.85
C GLY A 45 -2.74 -4.83 -11.21
N GLU A 46 -2.89 -5.83 -12.07
CA GLU A 46 -4.24 -6.28 -12.45
C GLU A 46 -4.92 -7.00 -11.30
N GLU A 47 -4.18 -7.86 -10.62
CA GLU A 47 -4.71 -8.53 -9.44
C GLU A 47 -5.06 -7.50 -8.37
N ALA A 48 -4.18 -6.52 -8.19
CA ALA A 48 -4.41 -5.47 -7.20
C ALA A 48 -5.67 -4.67 -7.54
N LEU A 49 -5.87 -4.37 -8.81
CA LEU A 49 -7.04 -3.61 -9.23
C LEU A 49 -8.33 -4.39 -8.97
N THR A 50 -8.31 -5.69 -9.23
CA THR A 50 -9.45 -6.55 -8.91
C THR A 50 -9.78 -6.50 -7.43
N LYS A 51 -8.75 -6.54 -6.58
CA LYS A 51 -8.96 -6.48 -5.13
C LYS A 51 -9.49 -5.13 -4.69
N VAL A 52 -8.99 -4.06 -5.26
CA VAL A 52 -9.46 -2.71 -4.91
C VAL A 52 -10.93 -2.52 -5.30
N LYS A 53 -11.36 -3.15 -6.39
CA LYS A 53 -12.76 -3.08 -6.79
C LYS A 53 -13.66 -3.83 -5.81
N ALA A 54 -13.16 -4.90 -5.22
CA ALA A 54 -13.96 -5.78 -4.38
C ALA A 54 -13.94 -5.39 -2.90
N HIS A 55 -12.90 -4.72 -2.44
CA HIS A 55 -12.70 -4.44 -1.02
C HIS A 55 -12.18 -3.04 -0.81
N GLU A 56 -12.45 -2.50 0.39
CA GLU A 56 -11.85 -1.23 0.80
C GLU A 56 -10.59 -1.51 1.59
N TYR A 57 -9.55 -0.75 1.29
CA TYR A 57 -8.29 -0.85 2.02
C TYR A 57 -7.97 0.48 2.69
N ASN A 58 -7.40 0.39 3.88
CA ASN A 58 -7.00 1.57 4.64
C ASN A 58 -5.62 2.05 4.21
N ALA A 59 -4.83 1.18 3.62
CA ALA A 59 -3.52 1.53 3.09
C ALA A 59 -3.16 0.58 1.95
N VAL A 60 -2.39 1.08 0.99
CA VAL A 60 -1.86 0.27 -0.11
C VAL A 60 -0.36 0.51 -0.15
N ILE A 61 0.41 -0.56 -0.02
CA ILE A 61 1.86 -0.51 -0.15
C ILE A 61 2.19 -1.09 -1.51
N CYS A 62 2.75 -0.29 -2.39
CA CYS A 62 2.87 -0.65 -3.80
C CYS A 62 4.28 -0.42 -4.32
N ASP A 63 4.86 -1.46 -4.93
CA ASP A 63 6.11 -1.33 -5.65
C ASP A 63 5.86 -0.51 -6.92
N MET A 64 6.81 0.34 -7.27
CA MET A 64 6.68 1.16 -8.47
C MET A 64 6.95 0.36 -9.74
N LYS A 65 7.97 -0.49 -9.73
CA LYS A 65 8.37 -1.22 -10.92
C LYS A 65 7.88 -2.66 -10.87
N MET A 66 6.85 -2.93 -11.66
CA MET A 66 6.28 -4.26 -11.77
C MET A 66 6.07 -4.55 -13.26
N PRO A 67 6.09 -5.84 -13.66
CA PRO A 67 5.81 -6.18 -15.06
C PRO A 67 4.36 -5.85 -15.41
N ARG A 68 4.14 -5.54 -16.66
CA ARG A 68 2.85 -5.31 -17.28
C ARG A 68 2.17 -4.02 -16.83
N MET A 69 2.01 -3.77 -15.54
CA MET A 69 1.38 -2.55 -15.04
C MET A 69 2.25 -1.99 -13.95
N ARG A 70 2.81 -0.80 -14.16
CA ARG A 70 3.65 -0.14 -13.17
C ARG A 70 2.79 0.38 -12.02
N GLY A 71 3.46 0.65 -10.90
CA GLY A 71 2.76 1.14 -9.72
C GLY A 71 2.03 2.45 -9.94
N ASP A 72 2.64 3.37 -10.71
CA ASP A 72 1.98 4.64 -11.01
C ASP A 72 0.74 4.44 -11.87
N GLU A 73 0.79 3.53 -12.83
CA GLU A 73 -0.37 3.22 -13.65
C GLU A 73 -1.47 2.59 -12.79
N PHE A 74 -1.11 1.67 -11.92
CA PHE A 74 -2.07 1.07 -11.02
C PHE A 74 -2.72 2.13 -10.13
N TYR A 75 -1.91 3.06 -9.60
CA TYR A 75 -2.42 4.13 -8.76
C TYR A 75 -3.53 4.92 -9.46
N LEU A 76 -3.29 5.31 -10.71
CA LEU A 76 -4.27 6.10 -11.45
C LEU A 76 -5.55 5.33 -11.70
N LYS A 77 -5.42 4.05 -12.03
CA LYS A 77 -6.61 3.21 -12.26
C LYS A 77 -7.37 2.95 -10.97
N ALA A 78 -6.65 2.72 -9.88
CA ALA A 78 -7.29 2.50 -8.58
C ALA A 78 -8.05 3.73 -8.14
N ARG A 79 -7.48 4.92 -8.36
CA ARG A 79 -8.13 6.18 -8.02
C ARG A 79 -9.42 6.37 -8.81
N ASP A 80 -9.44 5.95 -10.08
CA ASP A 80 -10.65 6.06 -10.90
C ASP A 80 -11.77 5.18 -10.35
N VAL A 81 -11.41 3.99 -9.86
CA VAL A 81 -12.40 3.05 -9.36
C VAL A 81 -12.86 3.42 -7.95
N ARG A 82 -11.94 3.91 -7.13
CA ARG A 82 -12.23 4.21 -5.73
C ARG A 82 -11.42 5.45 -5.32
N PRO A 83 -11.98 6.63 -5.56
CA PRO A 83 -11.23 7.89 -5.36
C PRO A 83 -10.64 8.05 -3.96
N SER A 84 -11.30 7.51 -2.95
CA SER A 84 -10.83 7.66 -1.57
C SER A 84 -9.50 6.95 -1.32
N ILE A 85 -9.05 6.10 -2.24
CA ILE A 85 -7.81 5.37 -2.03
C ILE A 85 -6.57 6.22 -2.36
N SER A 86 -6.77 7.35 -3.02
CA SER A 86 -5.64 8.11 -3.58
C SER A 86 -4.68 8.64 -2.51
N ASP A 87 -5.15 8.91 -1.30
CA ASP A 87 -4.27 9.38 -0.23
C ASP A 87 -3.89 8.28 0.74
N ARG A 88 -4.06 7.03 0.33
CA ARG A 88 -3.76 5.87 1.16
C ARG A 88 -2.54 5.09 0.68
N PHE A 89 -1.84 5.58 -0.34
CA PHE A 89 -0.72 4.85 -0.93
C PHE A 89 0.59 5.16 -0.25
N ILE A 90 1.40 4.12 -0.10
CA ILE A 90 2.82 4.22 0.23
C ILE A 90 3.55 3.45 -0.85
N PHE A 91 4.34 4.15 -1.67
CA PHE A 91 5.11 3.49 -2.72
C PHE A 91 6.45 3.02 -2.17
N ILE A 92 6.95 1.93 -2.74
CA ILE A 92 8.29 1.44 -2.45
C ILE A 92 9.03 1.43 -3.77
N THR A 93 10.22 2.03 -3.80
CA THR A 93 10.97 2.13 -5.04
C THR A 93 12.46 1.99 -4.80
N GLY A 94 13.16 1.31 -5.72
CA GLY A 94 14.60 1.31 -5.77
C GLY A 94 15.14 2.37 -6.72
N PHE A 95 14.26 3.21 -7.28
CA PHE A 95 14.61 4.12 -8.38
C PHE A 95 14.25 5.55 -8.05
N ALA A 96 14.60 6.00 -6.83
CA ALA A 96 14.23 7.33 -6.36
C ALA A 96 14.88 8.44 -7.18
N THR A 97 15.94 8.15 -7.93
CA THR A 97 16.60 9.15 -8.77
C THR A 97 16.05 9.19 -10.19
N ASP A 98 15.13 8.28 -10.54
CA ASP A 98 14.51 8.29 -11.86
C ASP A 98 13.61 9.51 -11.96
N PRO A 99 13.85 10.45 -12.91
CA PRO A 99 13.05 11.68 -12.96
C PRO A 99 11.57 11.43 -13.20
N HIS A 100 11.23 10.37 -13.91
CA HIS A 100 9.85 10.04 -14.18
C HIS A 100 9.13 9.67 -12.89
N ILE A 101 9.80 8.89 -12.04
CA ILE A 101 9.23 8.45 -10.77
C ILE A 101 9.15 9.61 -9.78
N THR A 102 10.21 10.42 -9.67
CA THR A 102 10.18 11.55 -8.74
C THR A 102 9.15 12.58 -9.16
N SER A 103 8.97 12.77 -10.46
CA SER A 103 7.95 13.69 -10.95
C SER A 103 6.55 13.22 -10.57
N PHE A 104 6.31 11.91 -10.66
CA PHE A 104 5.03 11.33 -10.26
C PHE A 104 4.79 11.57 -8.75
N PHE A 105 5.79 11.28 -7.92
CA PHE A 105 5.65 11.47 -6.48
C PHE A 105 5.34 12.92 -6.13
N ASN A 106 6.01 13.86 -6.78
CA ASN A 106 5.80 15.28 -6.50
C ASN A 106 4.43 15.74 -6.96
N ARG A 107 3.98 15.26 -8.12
CA ARG A 107 2.70 15.69 -8.68
C ARG A 107 1.54 15.22 -7.81
N HIS A 108 1.62 14.01 -7.26
CA HIS A 108 0.52 13.42 -6.52
C HIS A 108 0.70 13.48 -5.01
N GLU A 109 1.84 13.97 -4.54
CA GLU A 109 2.11 14.14 -3.11
C GLU A 109 1.92 12.85 -2.32
N VAL A 110 2.36 11.73 -2.91
CA VAL A 110 2.22 10.42 -2.27
C VAL A 110 3.43 10.14 -1.39
N LYS A 111 3.21 9.31 -0.37
CA LYS A 111 4.32 8.84 0.47
C LYS A 111 5.11 7.78 -0.26
N TYR A 112 6.42 7.74 -0.03
CA TYR A 112 7.24 6.67 -0.60
C TYR A 112 8.44 6.37 0.29
N LEU A 113 8.94 5.15 0.13
CA LEU A 113 10.17 4.69 0.78
C LEU A 113 11.11 4.16 -0.29
N VAL A 114 12.40 4.36 -0.07
CA VAL A 114 13.43 3.93 -1.02
C VAL A 114 14.04 2.62 -0.54
N LYS A 115 14.15 1.64 -1.45
CA LYS A 115 14.79 0.37 -1.13
C LYS A 115 16.31 0.55 -1.07
N PRO A 116 16.99 -0.07 -0.13
CA PRO A 116 16.45 -0.84 0.98
C PRO A 116 15.93 0.10 2.07
N PHE A 117 14.84 -0.28 2.69
CA PHE A 117 14.23 0.53 3.74
C PHE A 117 14.20 -0.24 5.05
N ALA A 118 14.13 0.50 6.15
CA ALA A 118 14.00 -0.12 7.46
C ALA A 118 12.54 -0.49 7.70
N ILE A 119 12.30 -1.65 8.29
CA ILE A 119 10.96 -2.10 8.59
C ILE A 119 10.24 -1.11 9.49
N GLU A 120 10.95 -0.55 10.46
CA GLU A 120 10.35 0.45 11.35
C GLU A 120 9.87 1.67 10.59
N GLY A 121 10.62 2.07 9.54
CA GLY A 121 10.21 3.18 8.70
C GLY A 121 8.91 2.91 7.98
N LEU A 122 8.74 1.68 7.48
CA LEU A 122 7.51 1.30 6.82
C LEU A 122 6.34 1.30 7.81
N ILE A 123 6.53 0.69 8.97
CA ILE A 123 5.48 0.63 9.98
C ILE A 123 5.06 2.02 10.39
N ASN A 124 6.02 2.93 10.58
CA ASN A 124 5.71 4.31 10.95
C ASN A 124 4.93 5.01 9.85
N CYS A 125 5.30 4.81 8.58
CA CYS A 125 4.55 5.38 7.46
C CYS A 125 3.11 4.89 7.45
N VAL A 126 2.90 3.60 7.68
CA VAL A 126 1.56 3.03 7.71
C VAL A 126 0.76 3.68 8.84
N LYS A 127 1.36 3.76 10.02
CA LYS A 127 0.64 4.31 11.18
C LYS A 127 0.31 5.78 10.98
N GLU A 128 1.15 6.52 10.29
CA GLU A 128 0.87 7.92 9.99
C GLU A 128 -0.38 8.11 9.15
N LEU A 129 -0.68 7.15 8.29
CA LEU A 129 -1.89 7.22 7.49
C LEU A 129 -3.16 7.14 8.34
N PHE A 130 -3.04 6.61 9.55
CA PHE A 130 -4.18 6.37 10.40
C PHE A 130 -4.31 7.38 11.53
N CYS A 131 -3.47 8.39 11.54
CA CYS A 131 -3.50 9.43 12.57
C CYS A 131 -4.36 10.60 12.17
#